data_197ff1e57381ce5828a37af0b11bae02
#
_entry.id   197ff1e57381ce5828a37af0b11bae02
#
_cell.length_a   1.000
_cell.length_b   1.000
_cell.length_c   1.000
_cell.angle_alpha   90.00
_cell.angle_beta   90.00
_cell.angle_gamma   90.00
#
_symmetry.space_group_name_H-M   'P 1'
#
loop_
_entity.id
_entity.type
_entity.pdbx_description
1 polymer ?
#
loop_
_entity_poly.entity_id
_entity_poly.type
_entity_poly.pdbx_seq_one_letter_code
_entity_poly.pdbx_strand_id
1 'polypeptide(L)'
;MATNPPRYTFVSPSEGCENAPPLPSDLNEDGKSCRNPPREGLSEAYESFPAPLSNGRRGGFDIHIYHFQNNPDQVKHAKDLWERIRREFPELRIYRFWEKPVGPHPVAMFEVNLFTPAQFGAFIPWLAIYRGPLSVLVHPNTDEEGNHNAIELRNHTQRAIWMGERIPLDTTLFYRD
;
A
#
# COMPACT_ATOMS: atom_id res chain seq x y z
N MET A 1 18.39 -24.98 -8.94
CA MET A 1 19.25 -23.80 -9.15
C MET A 1 18.47 -22.60 -8.64
N ALA A 2 18.95 -21.87 -7.66
CA ALA A 2 18.28 -20.67 -7.18
C ALA A 2 18.38 -19.62 -8.30
N THR A 3 17.27 -19.34 -8.99
CA THR A 3 17.18 -18.19 -9.89
C THR A 3 17.31 -16.94 -9.04
N ASN A 4 18.27 -16.08 -9.36
CA ASN A 4 18.35 -14.76 -8.75
C ASN A 4 16.97 -14.11 -8.85
N PRO A 5 16.47 -13.47 -7.77
CA PRO A 5 15.23 -12.73 -7.86
C PRO A 5 15.34 -11.72 -9.01
N PRO A 6 14.28 -11.53 -9.79
CA PRO A 6 14.30 -10.59 -10.89
C PRO A 6 14.74 -9.21 -10.36
N ARG A 7 15.66 -8.56 -11.05
CA ARG A 7 16.04 -7.18 -10.73
C ARG A 7 14.79 -6.34 -10.74
N TYR A 8 14.61 -5.53 -9.70
CA TYR A 8 13.52 -4.57 -9.67
C TYR A 8 13.57 -3.70 -10.94
N THR A 9 12.46 -3.68 -11.64
CA THR A 9 12.27 -2.77 -12.77
C THR A 9 11.45 -1.57 -12.29
N PHE A 10 11.89 -0.38 -12.64
CA PHE A 10 11.21 0.85 -12.31
C PHE A 10 11.27 1.81 -13.51
N VAL A 11 10.27 2.64 -13.60
CA VAL A 11 10.20 3.73 -14.57
C VAL A 11 11.12 4.86 -14.11
N SER A 12 11.80 5.53 -15.04
CA SER A 12 12.59 6.69 -14.69
C SER A 12 11.71 7.79 -14.07
N PRO A 13 12.10 8.40 -12.94
CA PRO A 13 11.33 9.50 -12.35
C PRO A 13 11.31 10.75 -13.25
N SER A 14 12.16 10.83 -14.29
CA SER A 14 12.14 11.89 -15.30
C SER A 14 11.26 11.58 -16.51
N GLU A 15 10.66 10.39 -16.59
CA GLU A 15 9.78 10.03 -17.69
C GLU A 15 8.60 11.02 -17.81
N GLY A 16 8.40 11.55 -19.01
CA GLY A 16 7.43 12.60 -19.28
C GLY A 16 7.88 14.04 -18.92
N CYS A 17 9.07 14.17 -18.33
CA CYS A 17 9.65 15.46 -17.95
C CYS A 17 11.01 15.75 -18.62
N GLU A 18 11.43 14.93 -19.60
CA GLU A 18 12.77 14.99 -20.21
C GLU A 18 13.06 16.35 -20.87
N ASN A 19 12.01 16.98 -21.40
CA ASN A 19 12.09 18.27 -22.06
C ASN A 19 11.46 19.42 -21.24
N ALA A 20 11.16 19.18 -19.97
CA ALA A 20 10.63 20.22 -19.11
C ALA A 20 11.68 21.31 -18.82
N PRO A 21 11.28 22.59 -18.69
CA PRO A 21 12.21 23.64 -18.32
C PRO A 21 12.82 23.39 -16.94
N PRO A 22 14.05 23.91 -16.68
CA PRO A 22 14.68 23.79 -15.38
C PRO A 22 13.78 24.31 -14.26
N LEU A 23 13.79 23.64 -13.12
CA LEU A 23 13.05 24.08 -11.94
C LEU A 23 13.70 25.33 -11.33
N PRO A 24 12.92 26.23 -10.67
CA PRO A 24 13.46 27.34 -9.91
C PRO A 24 14.43 26.84 -8.83
N SER A 25 15.54 27.55 -8.64
CA SER A 25 16.47 27.30 -7.53
C SER A 25 16.17 28.14 -6.28
N ASP A 26 15.20 29.04 -6.38
CA ASP A 26 14.80 29.89 -5.28
C ASP A 26 14.14 29.15 -4.13
N LEU A 27 14.39 29.65 -2.93
CA LEU A 27 13.72 29.18 -1.73
C LEU A 27 12.49 30.02 -1.38
N ASN A 28 11.57 29.47 -0.65
CA ASN A 28 10.48 30.21 -0.03
C ASN A 28 11.00 31.03 1.16
N GLU A 29 10.12 31.85 1.77
CA GLU A 29 10.46 32.78 2.87
C GLU A 29 11.02 32.06 4.10
N ASP A 30 10.75 30.74 4.27
CA ASP A 30 11.32 29.91 5.35
C ASP A 30 12.82 29.63 5.17
N GLY A 31 13.40 29.99 4.02
CA GLY A 31 14.80 29.76 3.67
C GLY A 31 15.22 28.30 3.56
N LYS A 32 14.28 27.37 3.47
CA LYS A 32 14.51 25.90 3.47
C LYS A 32 13.76 25.17 2.39
N SER A 33 12.48 25.46 2.19
CA SER A 33 11.68 24.79 1.16
C SER A 33 11.88 25.43 -0.20
N CYS A 34 11.90 24.61 -1.27
CA CYS A 34 12.06 25.08 -2.63
C CYS A 34 10.77 25.73 -3.14
N ARG A 35 10.91 26.79 -3.95
CA ARG A 35 9.80 27.37 -4.69
C ARG A 35 9.45 26.44 -5.84
N ASN A 36 8.20 25.98 -5.87
CA ASN A 36 7.70 25.19 -6.97
C ASN A 36 7.26 26.06 -8.15
N PRO A 37 7.29 25.53 -9.40
CA PRO A 37 6.73 26.21 -10.54
C PRO A 37 5.22 26.44 -10.34
N PRO A 38 4.68 27.54 -10.89
CA PRO A 38 3.24 27.79 -10.81
C PRO A 38 2.46 26.69 -11.55
N ARG A 39 1.36 26.26 -10.96
CA ARG A 39 0.43 25.31 -11.56
C ARG A 39 -0.99 25.76 -11.31
N GLU A 40 -1.85 25.60 -12.31
CA GLU A 40 -3.30 25.74 -12.13
C GLU A 40 -3.86 24.43 -11.53
N GLY A 41 -4.56 24.55 -10.40
CA GLY A 41 -5.20 23.44 -9.72
C GLY A 41 -4.24 22.49 -8.99
N LEU A 42 -4.82 21.47 -8.40
CA LEU A 42 -4.11 20.41 -7.69
C LEU A 42 -3.69 19.28 -8.66
N SER A 43 -2.84 18.38 -8.18
CA SER A 43 -2.52 17.15 -8.93
C SER A 43 -3.77 16.30 -9.09
N GLU A 44 -3.96 15.71 -10.27
CA GLU A 44 -5.04 14.74 -10.53
C GLU A 44 -4.99 13.52 -9.60
N ALA A 45 -3.81 13.25 -9.02
CA ALA A 45 -3.62 12.19 -8.03
C ALA A 45 -4.43 12.41 -6.73
N TYR A 46 -4.99 13.60 -6.49
CA TYR A 46 -5.95 13.83 -5.40
C TYR A 46 -7.36 13.32 -5.72
N GLU A 47 -7.70 13.22 -7.00
CA GLU A 47 -9.05 12.81 -7.45
C GLU A 47 -9.12 11.32 -7.81
N SER A 48 -8.06 10.79 -8.41
CA SER A 48 -7.96 9.39 -8.80
C SER A 48 -6.55 8.85 -8.62
N PHE A 49 -6.41 7.56 -8.39
CA PHE A 49 -5.09 6.95 -8.34
C PHE A 49 -4.43 7.01 -9.72
N PRO A 50 -3.16 7.45 -9.82
CA PRO A 50 -2.45 7.50 -11.10
C PRO A 50 -2.15 6.09 -11.63
N ALA A 51 -2.18 5.93 -12.96
CA ALA A 51 -1.75 4.68 -13.58
C ALA A 51 -0.30 4.31 -13.15
N PRO A 52 0.00 3.03 -12.97
CA PRO A 52 -0.82 1.84 -13.23
C PRO A 52 -1.72 1.39 -12.07
N LEU A 53 -1.94 2.20 -11.04
CA LEU A 53 -2.82 1.84 -9.92
C LEU A 53 -4.24 1.59 -10.42
N SER A 54 -4.87 0.53 -9.90
CA SER A 54 -6.25 0.20 -10.24
C SER A 54 -7.23 1.20 -9.62
N ASN A 55 -8.15 1.72 -10.44
CA ASN A 55 -9.32 2.46 -10.00
C ASN A 55 -10.60 1.62 -10.15
N GLY A 56 -10.44 0.32 -10.40
CA GLY A 56 -11.50 -0.60 -10.68
C GLY A 56 -12.01 -1.37 -9.46
N ARG A 57 -12.60 -2.53 -9.74
CA ARG A 57 -13.29 -3.39 -8.75
C ARG A 57 -12.39 -3.89 -7.60
N ARG A 58 -11.10 -4.03 -7.83
CA ARG A 58 -10.14 -4.49 -6.80
C ARG A 58 -9.80 -3.39 -5.78
N GLY A 59 -9.96 -2.12 -6.17
CA GLY A 59 -9.43 -0.98 -5.42
C GLY A 59 -7.97 -0.71 -5.76
N GLY A 60 -7.46 0.44 -5.33
CA GLY A 60 -6.07 0.84 -5.59
C GLY A 60 -5.07 0.26 -4.60
N PHE A 61 -5.50 -0.06 -3.38
CA PHE A 61 -4.63 -0.61 -2.33
C PHE A 61 -5.34 -1.63 -1.47
N ASP A 62 -4.59 -2.68 -1.11
CA ASP A 62 -4.94 -3.66 -0.09
C ASP A 62 -4.09 -3.44 1.16
N ILE A 63 -4.75 -3.47 2.31
CA ILE A 63 -4.17 -3.20 3.61
C ILE A 63 -4.32 -4.45 4.46
N HIS A 64 -3.23 -5.19 4.69
CA HIS A 64 -3.21 -6.40 5.50
C HIS A 64 -2.73 -6.08 6.90
N ILE A 65 -3.59 -6.24 7.90
CA ILE A 65 -3.28 -6.01 9.30
C ILE A 65 -3.04 -7.36 9.97
N TYR A 66 -1.81 -7.58 10.42
CA TYR A 66 -1.35 -8.87 10.92
C TYR A 66 -1.46 -9.00 12.43
N HIS A 67 -1.74 -10.21 12.89
CA HIS A 67 -1.63 -10.59 14.29
C HIS A 67 -1.06 -12.00 14.41
N PHE A 68 -0.30 -12.26 15.46
CA PHE A 68 0.15 -13.61 15.77
C PHE A 68 -1.01 -14.42 16.39
N GLN A 69 -1.51 -15.41 15.66
CA GLN A 69 -2.66 -16.21 16.07
C GLN A 69 -2.49 -16.97 17.40
N ASN A 70 -1.24 -17.19 17.81
CA ASN A 70 -0.90 -17.85 19.07
C ASN A 70 -0.63 -16.86 20.23
N ASN A 71 -0.85 -15.55 20.01
CA ASN A 71 -0.73 -14.52 21.03
C ASN A 71 -2.12 -13.94 21.36
N PRO A 72 -2.74 -14.34 22.50
CA PRO A 72 -4.10 -13.93 22.84
C PRO A 72 -4.30 -12.41 22.91
N ASP A 73 -3.29 -11.67 23.38
CA ASP A 73 -3.37 -10.21 23.51
C ASP A 73 -3.38 -9.54 22.13
N GLN A 74 -2.55 -10.03 21.20
CA GLN A 74 -2.58 -9.53 19.82
C GLN A 74 -3.86 -9.91 19.10
N VAL A 75 -4.37 -11.13 19.29
CA VAL A 75 -5.65 -11.56 18.71
C VAL A 75 -6.78 -10.66 19.20
N LYS A 76 -6.83 -10.40 20.52
CA LYS A 76 -7.83 -9.51 21.11
C LYS A 76 -7.70 -8.10 20.54
N HIS A 77 -6.52 -7.51 20.54
CA HIS A 77 -6.28 -6.16 20.03
C HIS A 77 -6.68 -6.05 18.54
N ALA A 78 -6.28 -7.05 17.73
CA ALA A 78 -6.63 -7.09 16.31
C ALA A 78 -8.14 -7.17 16.07
N LYS A 79 -8.86 -7.94 16.90
CA LYS A 79 -10.31 -8.08 16.81
C LYS A 79 -11.03 -6.79 17.21
N ASP A 80 -10.58 -6.16 18.29
CA ASP A 80 -11.10 -4.86 18.74
C ASP A 80 -10.85 -3.79 17.67
N LEU A 81 -9.67 -3.79 17.03
CA LEU A 81 -9.35 -2.87 15.94
C LEU A 81 -10.21 -3.15 14.69
N TRP A 82 -10.40 -4.41 14.31
CA TRP A 82 -11.27 -4.81 13.19
C TRP A 82 -12.72 -4.33 13.38
N GLU A 83 -13.25 -4.47 14.59
CA GLU A 83 -14.59 -3.96 14.91
C GLU A 83 -14.64 -2.43 14.91
N ARG A 84 -13.60 -1.77 15.42
CA ARG A 84 -13.49 -0.31 15.45
C ARG A 84 -13.45 0.27 14.05
N ILE A 85 -12.64 -0.30 13.14
CA ILE A 85 -12.59 0.13 11.73
C ILE A 85 -13.98 0.05 11.10
N ARG A 86 -14.73 -1.02 11.31
CA ARG A 86 -16.08 -1.21 10.76
C ARG A 86 -17.10 -0.19 11.30
N ARG A 87 -16.84 0.40 12.46
CA ARG A 87 -17.70 1.45 13.06
C ARG A 87 -17.31 2.84 12.57
N GLU A 88 -16.01 3.12 12.46
CA GLU A 88 -15.52 4.45 12.07
C GLU A 88 -15.48 4.65 10.56
N PHE A 89 -15.31 3.57 9.79
CA PHE A 89 -15.23 3.57 8.34
C PHE A 89 -16.19 2.54 7.71
N PRO A 90 -17.51 2.68 7.93
CA PRO A 90 -18.48 1.69 7.43
C PRO A 90 -18.56 1.61 5.91
N GLU A 91 -18.03 2.59 5.19
CA GLU A 91 -17.96 2.65 3.73
C GLU A 91 -16.78 1.85 3.15
N LEU A 92 -15.77 1.49 3.97
CA LEU A 92 -14.63 0.73 3.48
C LEU A 92 -14.98 -0.75 3.33
N ARG A 93 -14.44 -1.37 2.28
CA ARG A 93 -14.49 -2.82 2.17
C ARG A 93 -13.51 -3.42 3.16
N ILE A 94 -14.03 -4.16 4.14
CA ILE A 94 -13.24 -4.93 5.08
C ILE A 94 -13.64 -6.40 5.01
N TYR A 95 -12.65 -7.27 4.96
CA TYR A 95 -12.87 -8.71 4.89
C TYR A 95 -13.00 -9.33 6.28
N ARG A 96 -13.37 -10.61 6.30
CA ARG A 96 -13.48 -11.38 7.53
C ARG A 96 -12.16 -11.43 8.29
N PHE A 97 -12.26 -11.60 9.57
CA PHE A 97 -11.11 -11.83 10.44
C PHE A 97 -10.58 -13.26 10.22
N TRP A 98 -9.33 -13.37 9.75
CA TRP A 98 -8.68 -14.65 9.54
C TRP A 98 -7.89 -15.04 10.79
N GLU A 99 -8.07 -16.27 11.25
CA GLU A 99 -7.43 -16.82 12.45
C GLU A 99 -6.21 -17.71 12.10
N LYS A 100 -5.82 -17.75 10.84
CA LYS A 100 -4.72 -18.57 10.31
C LYS A 100 -4.07 -17.90 9.10
N PRO A 101 -2.85 -18.33 8.70
CA PRO A 101 -2.20 -17.90 7.48
C PRO A 101 -3.08 -18.09 6.23
N VAL A 102 -3.00 -17.13 5.30
CA VAL A 102 -3.74 -17.14 4.03
C VAL A 102 -2.86 -16.60 2.91
N GLY A 103 -2.82 -17.29 1.76
CA GLY A 103 -2.01 -16.87 0.61
C GLY A 103 -0.55 -16.69 0.99
N PRO A 104 0.11 -15.60 0.58
CA PRO A 104 1.51 -15.34 0.91
C PRO A 104 1.74 -14.85 2.34
N HIS A 105 0.68 -14.66 3.12
CA HIS A 105 0.72 -14.10 4.48
C HIS A 105 0.98 -15.21 5.51
N PRO A 106 2.14 -15.21 6.20
CA PRO A 106 2.57 -16.33 7.04
C PRO A 106 1.95 -16.36 8.44
N VAL A 107 1.20 -15.32 8.79
CA VAL A 107 0.46 -15.21 10.06
C VAL A 107 -0.98 -14.80 9.80
N ALA A 108 -1.81 -14.88 10.81
CA ALA A 108 -3.21 -14.47 10.75
C ALA A 108 -3.33 -12.95 10.48
N MET A 109 -4.43 -12.54 9.85
CA MET A 109 -4.64 -11.14 9.46
C MET A 109 -6.11 -10.83 9.16
N PHE A 110 -6.41 -9.58 8.90
CA PHE A 110 -7.59 -9.15 8.17
C PHE A 110 -7.19 -8.08 7.14
N GLU A 111 -8.06 -7.86 6.17
CA GLU A 111 -7.77 -7.00 5.02
C GLU A 111 -8.82 -5.90 4.87
N VAL A 112 -8.35 -4.71 4.49
CA VAL A 112 -9.17 -3.55 4.10
C VAL A 112 -8.75 -3.12 2.71
N ASN A 113 -9.71 -2.85 1.81
CA ASN A 113 -9.41 -2.29 0.49
C ASN A 113 -9.74 -0.81 0.44
N LEU A 114 -8.88 -0.04 -0.23
CA LEU A 114 -9.04 1.39 -0.46
C LEU A 114 -9.19 1.68 -1.95
N PHE A 115 -10.24 2.40 -2.32
CA PHE A 115 -10.67 2.62 -3.70
C PHE A 115 -10.36 4.02 -4.23
N THR A 116 -10.10 4.97 -3.34
CA THR A 116 -9.87 6.37 -3.73
C THR A 116 -8.71 6.98 -2.96
N PRO A 117 -8.04 8.01 -3.52
CA PRO A 117 -7.05 8.79 -2.79
C PRO A 117 -7.56 9.36 -1.47
N ALA A 118 -8.84 9.75 -1.40
CA ALA A 118 -9.46 10.26 -0.18
C ALA A 118 -9.54 9.18 0.91
N GLN A 119 -9.95 7.95 0.56
CA GLN A 119 -9.95 6.82 1.49
C GLN A 119 -8.53 6.51 1.98
N PHE A 120 -7.56 6.49 1.08
CA PHE A 120 -6.15 6.27 1.41
C PHE A 120 -5.64 7.36 2.36
N GLY A 121 -5.88 8.62 2.04
CA GLY A 121 -5.45 9.78 2.83
C GLY A 121 -6.10 9.85 4.22
N ALA A 122 -7.32 9.34 4.38
CA ALA A 122 -8.00 9.28 5.67
C ALA A 122 -7.58 8.04 6.50
N PHE A 123 -7.60 6.87 5.88
CA PHE A 123 -7.43 5.60 6.60
C PHE A 123 -5.98 5.33 7.02
N ILE A 124 -4.99 5.60 6.15
CA ILE A 124 -3.58 5.30 6.43
C ILE A 124 -3.03 6.08 7.63
N PRO A 125 -3.21 7.41 7.74
CA PRO A 125 -2.80 8.15 8.95
C PRO A 125 -3.55 7.71 10.21
N TRP A 126 -4.85 7.44 10.10
CA TRP A 126 -5.64 6.92 11.22
C TRP A 126 -5.08 5.57 11.70
N LEU A 127 -4.83 4.65 10.78
CA LEU A 127 -4.31 3.32 11.10
C LEU A 127 -2.90 3.40 11.72
N ALA A 128 -2.05 4.31 11.26
CA ALA A 128 -0.72 4.52 11.83
C ALA A 128 -0.76 4.83 13.34
N ILE A 129 -1.82 5.53 13.79
CA ILE A 129 -2.02 5.86 15.21
C ILE A 129 -2.67 4.70 15.99
N TYR A 130 -3.66 4.03 15.38
CA TYR A 130 -4.53 3.11 16.12
C TYR A 130 -4.21 1.63 15.96
N ARG A 131 -3.28 1.24 15.07
CA ARG A 131 -2.88 -0.16 14.89
C ARG A 131 -2.25 -0.82 16.12
N GLY A 132 -1.77 -0.02 17.09
CA GLY A 132 -1.08 -0.53 18.27
C GLY A 132 0.17 -1.34 17.91
N PRO A 133 0.36 -2.56 18.46
CA PRO A 133 1.54 -3.38 18.21
C PRO A 133 1.49 -4.15 16.88
N LEU A 134 0.43 -4.03 16.10
CA LEU A 134 0.22 -4.82 14.88
C LEU A 134 1.07 -4.31 13.72
N SER A 135 1.67 -5.21 12.96
CA SER A 135 2.31 -4.90 11.68
C SER A 135 1.28 -4.79 10.57
N VAL A 136 1.53 -3.90 9.62
CA VAL A 136 0.64 -3.68 8.48
C VAL A 136 1.44 -3.67 7.18
N LEU A 137 0.97 -4.45 6.22
CA LEU A 137 1.39 -4.37 4.82
C LEU A 137 0.35 -3.56 4.05
N VAL A 138 0.81 -2.52 3.39
CA VAL A 138 0.05 -1.73 2.41
C VAL A 138 0.65 -2.01 1.04
N HIS A 139 -0.10 -2.57 0.13
CA HIS A 139 0.40 -2.78 -1.23
C HIS A 139 -0.60 -2.34 -2.29
N PRO A 140 -0.12 -1.86 -3.44
CA PRO A 140 -0.99 -1.45 -4.53
C PRO A 140 -1.62 -2.66 -5.24
N ASN A 141 -2.77 -2.42 -5.86
CA ASN A 141 -3.28 -3.21 -6.97
C ASN A 141 -3.04 -2.45 -8.26
N THR A 142 -2.55 -3.12 -9.29
CA THR A 142 -2.20 -2.48 -10.56
C THR A 142 -2.85 -3.17 -11.74
N ASP A 143 -3.25 -2.37 -12.74
CA ASP A 143 -3.84 -2.81 -13.99
C ASP A 143 -2.76 -2.86 -15.08
N GLU A 144 -1.71 -3.66 -14.86
CA GLU A 144 -0.60 -3.86 -15.79
C GLU A 144 -0.84 -5.10 -16.65
N GLU A 145 -0.40 -5.04 -17.91
CA GLU A 145 -0.34 -6.23 -18.75
C GLU A 145 0.84 -7.13 -18.37
N GLY A 146 0.65 -8.44 -18.50
CA GLY A 146 1.72 -9.41 -18.29
C GLY A 146 1.37 -10.55 -17.34
N ASN A 147 2.40 -11.20 -16.82
CA ASN A 147 2.23 -12.33 -15.90
C ASN A 147 1.68 -11.86 -14.56
N HIS A 148 0.50 -12.32 -14.21
CA HIS A 148 -0.20 -11.95 -12.98
C HIS A 148 0.64 -12.21 -11.73
N ASN A 149 1.29 -13.38 -11.62
CA ASN A 149 2.10 -13.71 -10.46
C ASN A 149 3.32 -12.80 -10.30
N ALA A 150 3.93 -12.37 -11.42
CA ALA A 150 5.06 -11.43 -11.39
C ALA A 150 4.61 -10.02 -10.96
N ILE A 151 3.40 -9.60 -11.36
CA ILE A 151 2.80 -8.34 -10.94
C ILE A 151 2.49 -8.38 -9.45
N GLU A 152 1.82 -9.44 -8.98
CA GLU A 152 1.49 -9.61 -7.55
C GLU A 152 2.75 -9.68 -6.68
N LEU A 153 3.80 -10.39 -7.12
CA LEU A 153 5.09 -10.40 -6.42
C LEU A 153 5.65 -8.99 -6.28
N ARG A 154 5.65 -8.21 -7.36
CA ARG A 154 6.13 -6.81 -7.36
C ARG A 154 5.31 -5.95 -6.41
N ASN A 155 3.99 -6.07 -6.45
CA ASN A 155 3.09 -5.30 -5.59
C ASN A 155 3.29 -5.63 -4.10
N HIS A 156 3.43 -6.91 -3.75
CA HIS A 156 3.64 -7.35 -2.37
C HIS A 156 5.06 -7.14 -1.84
N THR A 157 6.04 -6.81 -2.69
CA THR A 157 7.45 -6.68 -2.30
C THR A 157 8.04 -5.33 -2.62
N GLN A 158 8.26 -5.03 -3.91
CA GLN A 158 8.93 -3.81 -4.35
C GLN A 158 8.11 -2.55 -4.07
N ARG A 159 6.78 -2.63 -4.25
CA ARG A 159 5.85 -1.51 -4.10
C ARG A 159 5.19 -1.45 -2.73
N ALA A 160 5.52 -2.39 -1.86
CA ALA A 160 4.94 -2.53 -0.54
C ALA A 160 5.40 -1.42 0.41
N ILE A 161 4.47 -0.94 1.22
CA ILE A 161 4.71 -0.03 2.35
C ILE A 161 4.44 -0.82 3.63
N TRP A 162 5.32 -0.72 4.62
CA TRP A 162 5.15 -1.38 5.90
C TRP A 162 4.99 -0.39 7.03
N MET A 163 4.03 -0.65 7.92
CA MET A 163 3.92 0.00 9.22
C MET A 163 4.31 -1.01 10.30
N GLY A 164 5.20 -0.61 11.19
CA GLY A 164 5.78 -1.53 12.19
C GLY A 164 6.78 -2.49 11.56
N GLU A 165 6.91 -3.68 12.14
CA GLU A 165 7.87 -4.67 11.68
C GLU A 165 7.42 -5.33 10.38
N ARG A 166 8.37 -5.52 9.46
CA ARG A 166 8.12 -6.26 8.23
C ARG A 166 8.03 -7.76 8.52
N ILE A 167 6.93 -8.37 8.12
CA ILE A 167 6.74 -9.82 8.20
C ILE A 167 7.17 -10.45 6.87
N PRO A 168 8.12 -11.41 6.85
CA PRO A 168 8.55 -12.08 5.64
C PRO A 168 7.39 -12.85 5.00
N LEU A 169 7.00 -12.47 3.78
CA LEU A 169 5.94 -13.16 3.04
C LEU A 169 6.45 -14.48 2.43
N ASP A 170 5.56 -15.45 2.27
CA ASP A 170 5.83 -16.64 1.46
C ASP A 170 5.68 -16.30 -0.02
N THR A 171 6.75 -15.77 -0.59
CA THR A 171 6.76 -15.38 -2.02
C THR A 171 6.82 -16.57 -2.97
N THR A 172 7.01 -17.82 -2.47
CA THR A 172 7.08 -19.02 -3.33
C THR A 172 5.78 -19.25 -4.11
N LEU A 173 4.65 -18.75 -3.60
CA LEU A 173 3.35 -18.83 -4.25
C LEU A 173 3.30 -18.07 -5.59
N PHE A 174 4.10 -17.03 -5.74
CA PHE A 174 4.14 -16.23 -6.96
C PHE A 174 5.05 -16.80 -8.06
N TYR A 175 5.77 -17.90 -7.78
CA TYR A 175 6.61 -18.61 -8.74
C TYR A 175 5.99 -19.92 -9.25
N ARG A 176 4.73 -20.15 -8.92
CA ARG A 176 3.98 -21.33 -9.41
C ARG A 176 3.33 -20.95 -10.75
N ASP A 177 3.53 -21.80 -11.75
CA ASP A 177 2.87 -21.74 -13.05
C ASP A 177 1.37 -22.04 -12.93
#